data_97b91c41a7ab2540f2b38a471691d8c0
#
_entry.id   97b91c41a7ab2540f2b38a471691d8c0
#
_cell.length_a   1.000
_cell.length_b   1.000
_cell.length_c   1.000
_cell.angle_alpha   90.00
_cell.angle_beta   90.00
_cell.angle_gamma   90.00
#
_symmetry.space_group_name_H-M   'P 1'
#
loop_
_entity.id
_entity.type
_entity.pdbx_description
1 polymer ?
#
loop_
_entity_poly.entity_id
_entity_poly.type
_entity_poly.pdbx_seq_one_letter_code
_entity_poly.pdbx_strand_id
1 'polypeptide(L)'
;MIDPVNNFKIPDEWVKRTSLPLKELKSMISSGCYVLLSDGKLLLRGYTTGTTASAAAKAAILSLVREVSEIEVKTPIGLRVKLHVKSEKGKASAYKFSGDHANDVTNGIEIIACAKENDTISIKAGKGIGIKKGKPAINPSPMHQIEDAIKEALVETGLKGAQVIISVPMGEKIAKKTLNKKIGITGGISILGTTGFVEPWNEHLGEMKEELIKNADRVILTTGRIGMRFSHMLFPDYSVILIGSDISRGLSAANGEVIICGLPGLILKWANPDILKNAGHLTVQEMIDSNPENPIIDLALDEAMKKYGKRIVLLNRDGTILRDSVRTSAVYGVL
;
A
#
# COMPACT_ATOMS: atom_id res chain seq x y z
N MET A 1 11.42 16.89 4.51
CA MET A 1 10.18 16.67 3.70
C MET A 1 9.52 15.40 4.21
N ILE A 2 8.19 15.28 4.19
CA ILE A 2 7.46 14.07 4.64
C ILE A 2 6.63 13.56 3.48
N ASP A 3 6.70 12.25 3.20
CA ASP A 3 5.75 11.56 2.34
C ASP A 3 4.43 11.39 3.10
N PRO A 4 3.33 12.04 2.66
CA PRO A 4 2.09 12.08 3.44
C PRO A 4 1.34 10.75 3.42
N VAL A 5 1.58 9.88 2.42
CA VAL A 5 0.90 8.59 2.30
C VAL A 5 1.46 7.57 3.29
N ASN A 6 2.77 7.61 3.50
CA ASN A 6 3.49 6.66 4.35
C ASN A 6 3.87 7.26 5.72
N ASN A 7 3.64 8.56 5.90
CA ASN A 7 4.15 9.33 7.05
C ASN A 7 5.68 9.15 7.24
N PHE A 8 6.41 9.12 6.12
CA PHE A 8 7.85 8.86 6.10
C PHE A 8 8.64 10.16 5.95
N LYS A 9 9.57 10.41 6.88
CA LYS A 9 10.50 11.55 6.78
C LYS A 9 11.58 11.24 5.75
N ILE A 10 11.48 11.87 4.59
CA ILE A 10 12.43 11.68 3.48
C ILE A 10 13.78 12.25 3.87
N PRO A 11 14.89 11.47 3.81
CA PRO A 11 16.24 11.94 4.06
C PRO A 11 16.66 13.02 3.08
N ASP A 12 17.44 14.02 3.55
CA ASP A 12 17.89 15.12 2.71
C ASP A 12 18.85 14.66 1.59
N GLU A 13 19.54 13.55 1.80
CA GLU A 13 20.41 12.93 0.80
C GLU A 13 19.62 12.43 -0.42
N TRP A 14 18.40 11.93 -0.23
CA TRP A 14 17.54 11.50 -1.35
C TRP A 14 17.09 12.70 -2.17
N VAL A 15 16.75 13.79 -1.48
CA VAL A 15 16.35 15.06 -2.10
C VAL A 15 17.48 15.64 -2.97
N LYS A 16 18.74 15.49 -2.55
CA LYS A 16 19.91 15.95 -3.31
C LYS A 16 20.20 15.12 -4.56
N ARG A 17 19.70 13.87 -4.62
CA ARG A 17 19.94 12.97 -5.76
C ARG A 17 18.96 13.16 -6.92
N THR A 18 17.85 13.83 -6.69
CA THR A 18 16.92 14.15 -7.78
C THR A 18 17.38 15.41 -8.53
N SER A 19 17.13 15.47 -9.84
CA SER A 19 17.38 16.63 -10.68
C SER A 19 16.28 17.69 -10.62
N LEU A 20 15.18 17.41 -9.91
CA LEU A 20 14.03 18.31 -9.85
C LEU A 20 14.28 19.51 -8.92
N PRO A 21 13.76 20.70 -9.28
CA PRO A 21 13.75 21.84 -8.38
C PRO A 21 13.01 21.51 -7.08
N LEU A 22 13.56 21.94 -5.92
CA LEU A 22 13.02 21.64 -4.60
C LEU A 22 11.54 22.03 -4.44
N LYS A 23 11.12 23.13 -5.06
CA LYS A 23 9.72 23.60 -5.01
C LYS A 23 8.79 22.64 -5.73
N GLU A 24 9.19 22.14 -6.88
CA GLU A 24 8.44 21.16 -7.68
C GLU A 24 8.37 19.82 -6.96
N LEU A 25 9.50 19.31 -6.51
CA LEU A 25 9.57 18.08 -5.73
C LEU A 25 8.65 18.12 -4.49
N LYS A 26 8.67 19.24 -3.73
CA LYS A 26 7.78 19.42 -2.58
C LYS A 26 6.30 19.35 -2.98
N SER A 27 5.92 19.99 -4.09
CA SER A 27 4.54 19.95 -4.60
C SER A 27 4.13 18.54 -4.99
N MET A 28 5.00 17.81 -5.71
CA MET A 28 4.74 16.44 -6.15
C MET A 28 4.58 15.49 -4.96
N ILE A 29 5.49 15.53 -3.99
CA ILE A 29 5.41 14.66 -2.80
C ILE A 29 4.20 15.01 -1.93
N SER A 30 3.94 16.30 -1.68
CA SER A 30 2.81 16.71 -0.83
C SER A 30 1.43 16.38 -1.42
N SER A 31 1.34 16.19 -2.74
CA SER A 31 0.11 15.68 -3.39
C SER A 31 -0.23 14.25 -3.00
N GLY A 32 0.73 13.46 -2.50
CA GLY A 32 0.63 12.03 -2.27
C GLY A 32 0.71 11.18 -3.54
N CYS A 33 0.67 11.80 -4.73
CA CYS A 33 0.71 11.06 -6.00
C CYS A 33 2.09 10.49 -6.34
N TYR A 34 3.14 11.02 -5.73
CA TYR A 34 4.52 10.59 -6.00
C TYR A 34 5.22 10.11 -4.73
N VAL A 35 6.12 9.16 -4.91
CA VAL A 35 7.04 8.68 -3.87
C VAL A 35 8.48 8.83 -4.35
N LEU A 36 9.34 9.41 -3.50
CA LEU A 36 10.76 9.54 -3.77
C LEU A 36 11.50 8.32 -3.23
N LEU A 37 12.36 7.73 -4.04
CA LEU A 37 13.22 6.60 -3.67
C LEU A 37 14.60 7.08 -3.22
N SER A 38 15.38 6.18 -2.61
CA SER A 38 16.72 6.51 -2.08
C SER A 38 17.73 6.86 -3.16
N ASP A 39 17.52 6.45 -4.41
CA ASP A 39 18.34 6.80 -5.58
C ASP A 39 17.97 8.17 -6.21
N GLY A 40 16.93 8.84 -5.70
CA GLY A 40 16.43 10.12 -6.21
C GLY A 40 15.37 9.99 -7.30
N LYS A 41 14.98 8.77 -7.69
CA LYS A 41 13.87 8.56 -8.64
C LYS A 41 12.52 8.80 -7.99
N LEU A 42 11.59 9.32 -8.79
CA LEU A 42 10.18 9.44 -8.41
C LEU A 42 9.36 8.36 -9.11
N LEU A 43 8.50 7.71 -8.34
CA LEU A 43 7.50 6.80 -8.86
C LEU A 43 6.09 7.37 -8.64
N LEU A 44 5.20 7.12 -9.59
CA LEU A 44 3.82 7.60 -9.59
C LEU A 44 2.91 6.56 -8.91
N ARG A 45 2.19 6.99 -7.87
CA ARG A 45 1.13 6.19 -7.24
C ARG A 45 -0.14 6.21 -8.07
N GLY A 46 -0.84 5.11 -8.03
CA GLY A 46 -2.19 5.02 -8.56
C GLY A 46 -3.26 5.31 -7.51
N TYR A 47 -4.52 5.10 -7.90
CA TYR A 47 -5.69 5.24 -7.04
C TYR A 47 -6.33 3.88 -6.75
N THR A 48 -6.83 3.69 -5.54
CA THR A 48 -7.53 2.46 -5.15
C THR A 48 -8.90 2.34 -5.82
N THR A 49 -9.47 1.14 -5.80
CA THR A 49 -10.87 0.94 -6.24
C THR A 49 -11.85 1.80 -5.41
N GLY A 50 -11.52 2.08 -4.12
CA GLY A 50 -12.30 2.98 -3.27
C GLY A 50 -12.29 4.42 -3.78
N THR A 51 -11.12 4.98 -4.08
CA THR A 51 -10.99 6.35 -4.61
C THR A 51 -11.66 6.49 -5.97
N THR A 52 -11.49 5.50 -6.84
CA THR A 52 -12.15 5.49 -8.17
C THR A 52 -13.67 5.41 -8.04
N ALA A 53 -14.19 4.59 -7.12
CA ALA A 53 -15.63 4.48 -6.87
C ALA A 53 -16.21 5.77 -6.28
N SER A 54 -15.47 6.44 -5.38
CA SER A 54 -15.86 7.74 -4.83
C SER A 54 -15.96 8.82 -5.90
N ALA A 55 -15.00 8.84 -6.84
CA ALA A 55 -15.02 9.77 -7.97
C ALA A 55 -16.24 9.51 -8.88
N ALA A 56 -16.52 8.27 -9.23
CA ALA A 56 -17.69 7.91 -10.02
C ALA A 56 -19.00 8.27 -9.29
N ALA A 57 -19.11 8.00 -7.99
CA ALA A 57 -20.30 8.31 -7.18
C ALA A 57 -20.56 9.83 -7.09
N LYS A 58 -19.52 10.62 -6.81
CA LYS A 58 -19.61 12.09 -6.77
C LYS A 58 -20.04 12.66 -8.13
N ALA A 59 -19.38 12.23 -9.20
CA ALA A 59 -19.69 12.67 -10.56
C ALA A 59 -21.09 12.28 -11.00
N ALA A 60 -21.59 11.09 -10.63
CA ALA A 60 -22.95 10.67 -10.96
C ALA A 60 -24.02 11.60 -10.33
N ILE A 61 -23.85 12.03 -9.09
CA ILE A 61 -24.76 12.97 -8.42
C ILE A 61 -24.67 14.33 -9.09
N LEU A 62 -23.46 14.85 -9.30
CA LEU A 62 -23.29 16.16 -9.96
C LEU A 62 -23.94 16.17 -11.33
N SER A 63 -23.88 15.05 -12.06
CA SER A 63 -24.47 14.94 -13.41
C SER A 63 -26.00 14.91 -13.45
N LEU A 64 -26.67 14.86 -12.30
CA LEU A 64 -28.11 15.13 -12.24
C LEU A 64 -28.43 16.60 -12.53
N VAL A 65 -27.46 17.50 -12.27
CA VAL A 65 -27.61 18.96 -12.46
C VAL A 65 -26.73 19.47 -13.60
N ARG A 66 -25.47 19.01 -13.67
CA ARG A 66 -24.49 19.41 -14.69
C ARG A 66 -23.50 18.31 -14.98
N GLU A 67 -23.12 18.12 -16.22
CA GLU A 67 -22.06 17.19 -16.59
C GLU A 67 -20.69 17.68 -16.09
N VAL A 68 -19.84 16.73 -15.72
CA VAL A 68 -18.46 16.96 -15.29
C VAL A 68 -17.52 15.96 -15.96
N SER A 69 -16.32 16.39 -16.32
CA SER A 69 -15.28 15.56 -16.93
C SER A 69 -14.09 15.31 -16.01
N GLU A 70 -13.96 16.09 -14.95
CA GLU A 70 -12.97 15.93 -13.90
C GLU A 70 -13.65 16.13 -12.54
N ILE A 71 -13.20 15.36 -11.56
CA ILE A 71 -13.73 15.43 -10.19
C ILE A 71 -12.61 15.35 -9.18
N GLU A 72 -12.72 16.15 -8.14
CA GLU A 72 -11.85 16.09 -6.99
C GLU A 72 -12.54 15.33 -5.85
N VAL A 73 -11.83 14.36 -5.27
CA VAL A 73 -12.30 13.59 -4.10
C VAL A 73 -11.26 13.59 -3.00
N LYS A 74 -11.73 13.53 -1.77
CA LYS A 74 -10.89 13.39 -0.58
C LYS A 74 -10.56 11.91 -0.36
N THR A 75 -9.29 11.60 -0.19
CA THR A 75 -8.82 10.24 0.15
C THR A 75 -9.02 9.95 1.65
N PRO A 76 -8.99 8.67 2.09
CA PRO A 76 -9.10 8.32 3.51
C PRO A 76 -8.05 8.96 4.42
N ILE A 77 -6.88 9.32 3.88
CA ILE A 77 -5.82 10.02 4.61
C ILE A 77 -5.92 11.56 4.53
N GLY A 78 -7.01 12.07 3.97
CA GLY A 78 -7.32 13.51 3.94
C GLY A 78 -6.75 14.28 2.75
N LEU A 79 -5.96 13.66 1.87
CA LEU A 79 -5.47 14.31 0.66
C LEU A 79 -6.59 14.41 -0.40
N ARG A 80 -6.57 15.49 -1.18
CA ARG A 80 -7.49 15.66 -2.32
C ARG A 80 -6.78 15.26 -3.61
N VAL A 81 -7.49 14.47 -4.43
CA VAL A 81 -6.98 13.97 -5.71
C VAL A 81 -8.01 14.18 -6.80
N LYS A 82 -7.53 14.46 -8.00
CA LYS A 82 -8.34 14.67 -9.18
C LYS A 82 -8.36 13.43 -10.07
N LEU A 83 -9.54 13.07 -10.56
CA LEU A 83 -9.74 11.96 -11.48
C LEU A 83 -10.59 12.42 -12.65
N HIS A 84 -10.22 11.95 -13.85
CA HIS A 84 -11.07 12.09 -15.03
C HIS A 84 -12.28 11.15 -14.92
N VAL A 85 -13.42 11.66 -15.29
CA VAL A 85 -14.70 10.94 -15.28
C VAL A 85 -15.46 11.21 -16.59
N LYS A 86 -16.38 10.32 -16.92
CA LYS A 86 -17.43 10.58 -17.91
C LYS A 86 -18.73 10.59 -17.17
N SER A 87 -19.53 11.66 -17.31
CA SER A 87 -20.76 11.79 -16.55
C SER A 87 -21.89 12.36 -17.41
N GLU A 88 -23.09 11.80 -17.25
CA GLU A 88 -24.30 12.24 -17.94
C GLU A 88 -25.55 11.79 -17.16
N LYS A 89 -26.49 12.70 -16.89
CA LYS A 89 -27.85 12.42 -16.39
C LYS A 89 -27.94 11.37 -15.28
N GLY A 90 -27.18 11.57 -14.22
CA GLY A 90 -27.16 10.65 -13.06
C GLY A 90 -26.28 9.40 -13.25
N LYS A 91 -25.57 9.27 -14.34
CA LYS A 91 -24.61 8.18 -14.56
C LYS A 91 -23.21 8.74 -14.74
N ALA A 92 -22.23 8.11 -14.08
CA ALA A 92 -20.83 8.46 -14.31
C ALA A 92 -19.95 7.21 -14.27
N SER A 93 -18.81 7.30 -14.95
CA SER A 93 -17.76 6.27 -14.89
C SER A 93 -16.39 6.90 -14.68
N ALA A 94 -15.54 6.16 -13.94
CA ALA A 94 -14.13 6.45 -13.74
C ALA A 94 -13.32 5.20 -14.01
N TYR A 95 -12.12 5.38 -14.55
CA TYR A 95 -11.19 4.29 -14.81
C TYR A 95 -10.13 4.25 -13.73
N LYS A 96 -9.92 3.07 -13.15
CA LYS A 96 -8.88 2.89 -12.15
C LYS A 96 -7.50 3.07 -12.78
N PHE A 97 -6.71 3.92 -12.19
CA PHE A 97 -5.32 4.17 -12.56
C PHE A 97 -4.39 3.59 -11.50
N SER A 98 -3.43 2.78 -11.90
CA SER A 98 -2.52 2.09 -10.97
C SER A 98 -1.13 2.73 -10.86
N GLY A 99 -0.90 3.89 -11.49
CA GLY A 99 0.41 4.53 -11.51
C GLY A 99 1.47 3.60 -12.13
N ASP A 100 2.65 3.60 -11.55
CA ASP A 100 3.77 2.76 -12.01
C ASP A 100 3.69 1.30 -11.53
N HIS A 101 2.59 0.89 -10.87
CA HIS A 101 2.39 -0.50 -10.47
C HIS A 101 2.11 -1.40 -11.68
N ALA A 102 3.16 -2.03 -12.22
CA ALA A 102 3.12 -2.77 -13.49
C ALA A 102 2.16 -3.98 -13.50
N ASN A 103 1.91 -4.63 -12.37
CA ASN A 103 1.15 -5.90 -12.29
C ASN A 103 -0.20 -5.76 -11.58
N ASP A 104 -0.76 -4.57 -11.45
CA ASP A 104 -2.08 -4.39 -10.88
C ASP A 104 -3.15 -4.87 -11.87
N VAL A 105 -3.69 -6.07 -11.65
CA VAL A 105 -4.71 -6.69 -12.52
C VAL A 105 -6.01 -5.87 -12.58
N THR A 106 -6.18 -4.88 -11.69
CA THR A 106 -7.33 -3.98 -11.68
C THR A 106 -7.05 -2.65 -12.39
N ASN A 107 -5.85 -2.46 -12.98
CA ASN A 107 -5.55 -1.27 -13.78
C ASN A 107 -6.49 -1.16 -14.97
N GLY A 108 -7.00 0.05 -15.21
CA GLY A 108 -7.89 0.35 -16.33
C GLY A 108 -9.32 -0.20 -16.18
N ILE A 109 -9.70 -0.84 -15.06
CA ILE A 109 -11.08 -1.26 -14.88
C ILE A 109 -12.00 -0.04 -14.75
N GLU A 110 -13.14 -0.12 -15.41
CA GLU A 110 -14.20 0.87 -15.31
C GLU A 110 -15.05 0.63 -14.06
N ILE A 111 -15.26 1.69 -13.28
CA ILE A 111 -16.21 1.72 -12.17
C ILE A 111 -17.32 2.69 -12.54
N ILE A 112 -18.55 2.21 -12.56
CA ILE A 112 -19.73 2.98 -12.93
C ILE A 112 -20.55 3.25 -11.68
N ALA A 113 -21.01 4.48 -11.54
CA ALA A 113 -22.03 4.86 -10.56
C ALA A 113 -23.28 5.37 -11.28
N CYS A 114 -24.45 4.94 -10.79
CA CYS A 114 -25.75 5.47 -11.21
C CYS A 114 -26.43 6.10 -9.99
N ALA A 115 -26.73 7.39 -10.08
CA ALA A 115 -27.38 8.17 -9.04
C ALA A 115 -28.82 8.50 -9.45
N LYS A 116 -29.70 8.51 -8.45
CA LYS A 116 -31.07 9.06 -8.54
C LYS A 116 -31.32 9.88 -7.30
N GLU A 117 -32.03 10.98 -7.44
CA GLU A 117 -32.49 11.77 -6.31
C GLU A 117 -33.30 10.89 -5.32
N ASN A 118 -33.11 11.12 -4.05
CA ASN A 118 -33.77 10.43 -2.95
C ASN A 118 -33.80 11.36 -1.72
N ASP A 119 -34.65 11.08 -0.75
CA ASP A 119 -34.71 11.86 0.50
C ASP A 119 -33.52 11.60 1.43
N THR A 120 -32.87 10.45 1.29
CA THR A 120 -31.74 10.02 2.11
C THR A 120 -30.60 9.47 1.26
N ILE A 121 -29.40 9.36 1.84
CA ILE A 121 -28.26 8.71 1.19
C ILE A 121 -28.46 7.19 1.26
N SER A 122 -28.37 6.53 0.09
CA SER A 122 -28.41 5.07 -0.02
C SER A 122 -27.35 4.60 -1.02
N ILE A 123 -26.45 3.72 -0.59
CA ILE A 123 -25.39 3.16 -1.42
C ILE A 123 -25.65 1.67 -1.61
N LYS A 124 -25.69 1.23 -2.87
CA LYS A 124 -25.91 -0.16 -3.24
C LYS A 124 -24.77 -0.68 -4.12
N ALA A 125 -24.38 -1.92 -3.88
CA ALA A 125 -23.48 -2.64 -4.77
C ALA A 125 -24.27 -3.20 -5.95
N GLY A 126 -23.81 -2.91 -7.14
CA GLY A 126 -24.33 -3.44 -8.39
C GLY A 126 -23.47 -4.59 -8.93
N LYS A 127 -23.64 -4.89 -10.21
CA LYS A 127 -22.94 -5.97 -10.91
C LYS A 127 -21.42 -5.84 -10.79
N GLY A 128 -20.73 -6.97 -10.55
CA GLY A 128 -19.27 -7.07 -10.52
C GLY A 128 -18.60 -6.61 -9.24
N ILE A 129 -19.36 -6.14 -8.24
CA ILE A 129 -18.89 -6.03 -6.87
C ILE A 129 -19.12 -7.37 -6.19
N GLY A 130 -18.08 -7.93 -5.59
CA GLY A 130 -18.14 -9.22 -4.94
C GLY A 130 -18.97 -9.22 -3.66
N ILE A 131 -19.30 -10.42 -3.20
CA ILE A 131 -20.02 -10.65 -1.95
C ILE A 131 -19.11 -11.45 -1.01
N LYS A 132 -19.01 -11.01 0.24
CA LYS A 132 -18.31 -11.69 1.33
C LYS A 132 -19.26 -11.86 2.52
N LYS A 133 -19.47 -13.12 2.95
CA LYS A 133 -20.39 -13.44 4.08
C LYS A 133 -21.77 -12.78 3.92
N GLY A 134 -22.35 -12.84 2.72
CA GLY A 134 -23.67 -12.28 2.41
C GLY A 134 -23.74 -10.75 2.28
N LYS A 135 -22.63 -10.03 2.42
CA LYS A 135 -22.57 -8.57 2.30
C LYS A 135 -21.72 -8.15 1.10
N PRO A 136 -21.99 -6.98 0.48
CA PRO A 136 -21.11 -6.42 -0.54
C PRO A 136 -19.67 -6.28 -0.06
N ALA A 137 -18.73 -6.67 -0.89
CA ALA A 137 -17.30 -6.62 -0.58
C ALA A 137 -16.77 -5.17 -0.77
N ILE A 138 -17.35 -4.22 -0.05
CA ILE A 138 -16.89 -2.85 0.08
C ILE A 138 -16.34 -2.69 1.50
N ASN A 139 -15.05 -2.43 1.61
CA ASN A 139 -14.42 -2.28 2.92
C ASN A 139 -14.86 -0.98 3.63
N PRO A 140 -14.77 -0.90 4.98
CA PRO A 140 -15.25 0.27 5.72
C PRO A 140 -14.61 1.60 5.26
N SER A 141 -13.29 1.66 5.10
CA SER A 141 -12.60 2.89 4.69
C SER A 141 -13.07 3.41 3.32
N PRO A 142 -13.12 2.60 2.24
CA PRO A 142 -13.77 3.00 0.99
C PRO A 142 -15.24 3.39 1.12
N MET A 143 -16.01 2.71 1.97
CA MET A 143 -17.42 3.05 2.18
C MET A 143 -17.56 4.47 2.73
N HIS A 144 -16.79 4.83 3.76
CA HIS A 144 -16.77 6.19 4.30
C HIS A 144 -16.30 7.20 3.26
N GLN A 145 -15.29 6.87 2.45
CA GLN A 145 -14.81 7.75 1.38
C GLN A 145 -15.91 8.02 0.34
N ILE A 146 -16.67 7.00 -0.05
CA ILE A 146 -17.81 7.13 -0.98
C ILE A 146 -18.91 7.98 -0.35
N GLU A 147 -19.25 7.75 0.92
CA GLU A 147 -20.25 8.54 1.65
C GLU A 147 -19.87 10.01 1.72
N ASP A 148 -18.61 10.32 2.03
CA ASP A 148 -18.13 11.71 2.09
C ASP A 148 -18.17 12.38 0.71
N ALA A 149 -17.77 11.67 -0.35
CA ALA A 149 -17.86 12.17 -1.72
C ALA A 149 -19.31 12.44 -2.16
N ILE A 150 -20.24 11.60 -1.74
CA ILE A 150 -21.69 11.79 -1.96
C ILE A 150 -22.17 13.04 -1.21
N LYS A 151 -21.83 13.21 0.07
CA LYS A 151 -22.21 14.38 0.86
C LYS A 151 -21.68 15.67 0.23
N GLU A 152 -20.43 15.70 -0.24
CA GLU A 152 -19.89 16.84 -0.98
C GLU A 152 -20.73 17.17 -2.22
N ALA A 153 -21.10 16.16 -3.02
CA ALA A 153 -21.91 16.36 -4.21
C ALA A 153 -23.33 16.87 -3.88
N LEU A 154 -23.95 16.37 -2.81
CA LEU A 154 -25.27 16.84 -2.37
C LEU A 154 -25.22 18.30 -1.95
N VAL A 155 -24.18 18.74 -1.26
CA VAL A 155 -24.00 20.16 -0.93
C VAL A 155 -23.84 21.01 -2.20
N GLU A 156 -23.04 20.54 -3.17
CA GLU A 156 -22.83 21.26 -4.43
C GLU A 156 -24.09 21.35 -5.30
N THR A 157 -24.97 20.34 -5.26
CA THR A 157 -26.20 20.27 -6.07
C THR A 157 -27.44 20.82 -5.37
N GLY A 158 -27.42 20.99 -4.06
CA GLY A 158 -28.58 21.36 -3.25
C GLY A 158 -29.61 20.23 -3.08
N LEU A 159 -29.28 19.00 -3.49
CA LEU A 159 -30.16 17.83 -3.32
C LEU A 159 -30.17 17.36 -1.86
N LYS A 160 -31.32 16.88 -1.39
CA LYS A 160 -31.48 16.38 -0.01
C LYS A 160 -30.76 15.04 0.22
N GLY A 161 -30.76 14.19 -0.78
CA GLY A 161 -30.16 12.88 -0.73
C GLY A 161 -30.13 12.23 -2.12
N ALA A 162 -29.44 11.09 -2.20
CA ALA A 162 -29.35 10.32 -3.43
C ALA A 162 -29.23 8.82 -3.17
N GLN A 163 -29.84 8.01 -4.02
CA GLN A 163 -29.53 6.60 -4.14
C GLN A 163 -28.44 6.44 -5.18
N VAL A 164 -27.30 5.80 -4.80
CA VAL A 164 -26.16 5.54 -5.68
C VAL A 164 -25.94 4.04 -5.79
N ILE A 165 -25.90 3.51 -7.01
CA ILE A 165 -25.56 2.12 -7.31
C ILE A 165 -24.18 2.11 -7.96
N ILE A 166 -23.22 1.41 -7.36
CA ILE A 166 -21.85 1.28 -7.86
C ILE A 166 -21.68 -0.09 -8.50
N SER A 167 -21.17 -0.14 -9.71
CA SER A 167 -20.97 -1.37 -10.49
C SER A 167 -19.58 -1.41 -11.11
N VAL A 168 -19.08 -2.62 -11.36
CA VAL A 168 -17.82 -2.86 -12.05
C VAL A 168 -18.07 -3.86 -13.18
N PRO A 169 -18.34 -3.41 -14.41
CA PRO A 169 -18.79 -4.29 -15.51
C PRO A 169 -17.92 -5.53 -15.70
N MET A 170 -16.60 -5.36 -15.62
CA MET A 170 -15.62 -6.46 -15.76
C MET A 170 -15.26 -7.14 -14.44
N GLY A 171 -15.92 -6.79 -13.32
CA GLY A 171 -15.55 -7.22 -11.97
C GLY A 171 -15.50 -8.73 -11.78
N GLU A 172 -16.45 -9.46 -12.31
CA GLU A 172 -16.50 -10.94 -12.24
C GLU A 172 -15.32 -11.59 -13.00
N LYS A 173 -14.99 -11.05 -14.18
CA LYS A 173 -13.87 -11.55 -14.98
C LYS A 173 -12.53 -11.26 -14.31
N ILE A 174 -12.35 -10.04 -13.80
CA ILE A 174 -11.12 -9.61 -13.11
C ILE A 174 -10.95 -10.33 -11.79
N ALA A 175 -12.03 -10.58 -11.03
CA ALA A 175 -11.97 -11.31 -9.77
C ALA A 175 -11.28 -12.67 -9.88
N LYS A 176 -11.38 -13.35 -11.03
CA LYS A 176 -10.71 -14.62 -11.30
C LYS A 176 -9.18 -14.52 -11.29
N LYS A 177 -8.64 -13.31 -11.52
CA LYS A 177 -7.20 -13.01 -11.53
C LYS A 177 -6.72 -12.41 -10.21
N THR A 178 -7.62 -12.25 -9.22
CA THR A 178 -7.32 -11.68 -7.90
C THR A 178 -7.36 -12.76 -6.83
N LEU A 179 -6.95 -12.41 -5.61
CA LEU A 179 -7.08 -13.28 -4.43
C LEU A 179 -8.49 -13.38 -3.87
N ASN A 180 -9.47 -12.71 -4.45
CA ASN A 180 -10.82 -12.59 -3.90
C ASN A 180 -11.43 -13.96 -3.56
N LYS A 181 -11.32 -14.93 -4.46
CA LYS A 181 -11.80 -16.30 -4.21
C LYS A 181 -11.13 -16.95 -2.99
N LYS A 182 -9.81 -16.77 -2.83
CA LYS A 182 -9.03 -17.34 -1.70
C LYS A 182 -9.44 -16.75 -0.35
N ILE A 183 -9.97 -15.50 -0.33
CA ILE A 183 -10.43 -14.83 0.90
C ILE A 183 -11.95 -14.81 1.06
N GLY A 184 -12.65 -15.67 0.30
CA GLY A 184 -14.10 -15.86 0.40
C GLY A 184 -14.95 -14.75 -0.23
N ILE A 185 -14.42 -14.03 -1.23
CA ILE A 185 -15.20 -13.07 -2.03
C ILE A 185 -15.58 -13.71 -3.35
N THR A 186 -16.87 -13.72 -3.67
CA THR A 186 -17.44 -14.32 -4.88
C THR A 186 -18.23 -13.29 -5.69
N GLY A 187 -18.44 -13.55 -6.99
CA GLY A 187 -19.32 -12.74 -7.85
C GLY A 187 -18.74 -11.40 -8.32
N GLY A 188 -17.49 -11.05 -7.93
CA GLY A 188 -16.89 -9.80 -8.37
C GLY A 188 -15.63 -9.42 -7.60
N ILE A 189 -15.17 -8.19 -7.80
CA ILE A 189 -14.03 -7.64 -7.07
C ILE A 189 -14.47 -6.96 -5.77
N SER A 190 -13.51 -6.77 -4.85
CA SER A 190 -13.70 -5.92 -3.68
C SER A 190 -13.39 -4.46 -3.99
N ILE A 191 -14.15 -3.57 -3.35
CA ILE A 191 -13.83 -2.13 -3.28
C ILE A 191 -13.02 -1.92 -2.01
N LEU A 192 -11.74 -1.59 -2.16
CA LEU A 192 -10.77 -1.52 -1.07
C LEU A 192 -9.84 -0.31 -1.20
N GLY A 193 -9.06 -0.04 -0.15
CA GLY A 193 -8.06 1.01 -0.04
C GLY A 193 -8.16 1.76 1.28
N THR A 194 -7.08 1.76 2.06
CA THR A 194 -7.01 2.45 3.36
C THR A 194 -6.40 3.84 3.27
N THR A 195 -5.57 4.08 2.26
CA THR A 195 -4.92 5.38 2.02
C THR A 195 -5.57 6.15 0.88
N GLY A 196 -6.28 5.45 -0.02
CA GLY A 196 -6.78 5.98 -1.29
C GLY A 196 -5.79 5.83 -2.44
N PHE A 197 -4.53 5.51 -2.15
CA PHE A 197 -3.46 5.34 -3.13
C PHE A 197 -3.06 3.87 -3.30
N VAL A 198 -2.59 3.54 -4.50
CA VAL A 198 -1.90 2.29 -4.82
C VAL A 198 -0.41 2.60 -4.87
N GLU A 199 0.38 1.86 -4.09
CA GLU A 199 1.83 2.00 -4.12
C GLU A 199 2.39 1.45 -5.46
N PRO A 200 3.46 2.07 -6.03
CA PRO A 200 3.93 1.76 -7.38
C PRO A 200 4.72 0.44 -7.50
N TRP A 201 4.91 -0.30 -6.42
CA TRP A 201 5.62 -1.57 -6.40
C TRP A 201 4.69 -2.77 -6.38
N ASN A 202 5.17 -3.87 -6.96
CA ASN A 202 4.42 -5.11 -7.07
C ASN A 202 4.40 -5.90 -5.75
N GLU A 203 3.24 -6.42 -5.39
CA GLU A 203 3.14 -7.49 -4.42
C GLU A 203 3.12 -8.84 -5.14
N HIS A 204 4.17 -9.62 -4.97
CA HIS A 204 4.21 -10.99 -5.49
C HIS A 204 3.62 -11.98 -4.48
N LEU A 205 2.75 -12.86 -4.95
CA LEU A 205 1.99 -13.77 -4.11
C LEU A 205 2.23 -15.25 -4.48
N GLY A 206 2.38 -16.09 -3.45
CA GLY A 206 2.29 -17.54 -3.53
C GLY A 206 3.49 -18.24 -4.15
N GLU A 207 3.23 -19.25 -4.96
CA GLU A 207 4.18 -20.23 -5.52
C GLU A 207 5.28 -19.61 -6.42
N MET A 208 5.04 -18.42 -6.96
CA MET A 208 6.02 -17.70 -7.78
C MET A 208 7.15 -17.05 -6.96
N LYS A 209 7.03 -16.92 -5.65
CA LYS A 209 8.04 -16.20 -4.83
C LYS A 209 9.42 -16.84 -4.89
N GLU A 210 9.50 -18.15 -4.81
CA GLU A 210 10.79 -18.85 -4.90
C GLU A 210 11.46 -18.65 -6.25
N GLU A 211 10.69 -18.72 -7.33
CA GLU A 211 11.20 -18.48 -8.68
C GLU A 211 11.69 -17.04 -8.84
N LEU A 212 10.94 -16.07 -8.32
CA LEU A 212 11.33 -14.66 -8.30
C LEU A 212 12.61 -14.43 -7.48
N ILE A 213 12.72 -15.06 -6.30
CA ILE A 213 13.92 -14.98 -5.47
C ILE A 213 15.12 -15.60 -6.19
N LYS A 214 14.92 -16.77 -6.80
CA LYS A 214 15.98 -17.51 -7.51
C LYS A 214 16.53 -16.74 -8.72
N ASN A 215 15.68 -16.00 -9.42
CA ASN A 215 16.01 -15.27 -10.65
C ASN A 215 16.46 -13.82 -10.40
N ALA A 216 16.44 -13.35 -9.16
CA ALA A 216 16.87 -12.00 -8.81
C ALA A 216 18.37 -11.97 -8.46
N ASP A 217 19.14 -11.09 -9.11
CA ASP A 217 20.54 -10.84 -8.76
C ASP A 217 20.68 -10.18 -7.39
N ARG A 218 19.70 -9.32 -7.05
CA ARG A 218 19.60 -8.60 -5.77
C ARG A 218 18.19 -8.71 -5.22
N VAL A 219 18.03 -9.28 -4.02
CA VAL A 219 16.72 -9.51 -3.43
C VAL A 219 16.64 -9.02 -1.99
N ILE A 220 15.52 -8.43 -1.63
CA ILE A 220 15.15 -8.19 -0.24
C ILE A 220 14.04 -9.15 0.15
N LEU A 221 14.31 -9.90 1.20
CA LEU A 221 13.33 -10.75 1.85
C LEU A 221 12.69 -9.98 3.00
N THR A 222 11.38 -9.73 2.93
CA THR A 222 10.65 -8.97 3.95
C THR A 222 9.51 -9.77 4.57
N THR A 223 9.21 -9.48 5.85
CA THR A 223 8.27 -10.27 6.64
C THR A 223 6.87 -9.68 6.71
N GLY A 224 6.68 -8.43 6.30
CA GLY A 224 5.40 -7.74 6.39
C GLY A 224 5.25 -6.59 5.41
N ARG A 225 4.01 -6.11 5.23
CA ARG A 225 3.70 -5.05 4.26
C ARG A 225 4.39 -3.72 4.56
N ILE A 226 4.59 -3.38 5.83
CA ILE A 226 5.34 -2.17 6.23
C ILE A 226 6.80 -2.33 5.81
N GLY A 227 7.41 -3.47 6.13
CA GLY A 227 8.77 -3.79 5.68
C GLY A 227 8.91 -3.74 4.16
N MET A 228 7.97 -4.35 3.43
CA MET A 228 7.95 -4.33 1.96
C MET A 228 7.92 -2.90 1.41
N ARG A 229 7.02 -2.06 1.92
CA ARG A 229 6.89 -0.66 1.51
C ARG A 229 8.20 0.11 1.65
N PHE A 230 8.80 0.06 2.83
CA PHE A 230 10.02 0.81 3.10
C PHE A 230 11.26 0.19 2.44
N SER A 231 11.28 -1.13 2.26
CA SER A 231 12.34 -1.77 1.48
C SER A 231 12.39 -1.26 0.03
N HIS A 232 11.25 -1.12 -0.64
CA HIS A 232 11.19 -0.52 -1.97
C HIS A 232 11.71 0.91 -2.01
N MET A 233 11.43 1.71 -0.96
CA MET A 233 11.89 3.10 -0.88
C MET A 233 13.39 3.19 -0.57
N LEU A 234 13.88 2.36 0.33
CA LEU A 234 15.27 2.38 0.81
C LEU A 234 16.26 1.73 -0.17
N PHE A 235 15.80 0.70 -0.90
CA PHE A 235 16.64 -0.15 -1.75
C PHE A 235 15.99 -0.33 -3.13
N PRO A 236 15.94 0.72 -3.97
CA PRO A 236 15.22 0.68 -5.25
C PRO A 236 15.81 -0.30 -6.27
N ASP A 237 17.10 -0.63 -6.16
CA ASP A 237 17.79 -1.58 -7.05
C ASP A 237 17.56 -3.05 -6.69
N TYR A 238 16.77 -3.33 -5.64
CA TYR A 238 16.51 -4.69 -5.19
C TYR A 238 15.09 -5.14 -5.53
N SER A 239 14.95 -6.40 -5.91
CA SER A 239 13.65 -7.07 -5.98
C SER A 239 13.15 -7.34 -4.56
N VAL A 240 12.07 -6.67 -4.14
CA VAL A 240 11.52 -6.82 -2.78
C VAL A 240 10.44 -7.89 -2.76
N ILE A 241 10.63 -8.94 -1.98
CA ILE A 241 9.72 -10.10 -1.94
C ILE A 241 9.22 -10.34 -0.52
N LEU A 242 7.89 -10.28 -0.36
CA LEU A 242 7.21 -10.53 0.91
C LEU A 242 7.14 -12.04 1.17
N ILE A 243 7.93 -12.54 2.11
CA ILE A 243 8.02 -13.96 2.45
C ILE A 243 7.32 -14.33 3.77
N GLY A 244 6.93 -13.34 4.58
CA GLY A 244 6.31 -13.60 5.89
C GLY A 244 7.29 -14.24 6.88
N SER A 245 6.89 -15.35 7.48
CA SER A 245 7.73 -16.10 8.45
C SER A 245 8.78 -17.00 7.77
N ASP A 246 8.70 -17.20 6.45
CA ASP A 246 9.48 -18.23 5.73
C ASP A 246 10.87 -17.73 5.29
N ILE A 247 11.55 -16.96 6.16
CA ILE A 247 12.85 -16.34 5.87
C ILE A 247 13.89 -17.38 5.42
N SER A 248 13.99 -18.50 6.14
CA SER A 248 14.93 -19.59 5.83
C SER A 248 14.69 -20.19 4.43
N ARG A 249 13.42 -20.36 4.04
CA ARG A 249 13.05 -20.84 2.71
C ARG A 249 13.42 -19.83 1.63
N GLY A 250 13.18 -18.54 1.89
CA GLY A 250 13.60 -17.47 0.98
C GLY A 250 15.11 -17.41 0.80
N LEU A 251 15.88 -17.56 1.89
CA LEU A 251 17.35 -17.62 1.83
C LEU A 251 17.86 -18.82 1.01
N SER A 252 17.24 -19.98 1.18
CA SER A 252 17.62 -21.20 0.43
C SER A 252 17.33 -21.10 -1.07
N ALA A 253 16.33 -20.29 -1.46
CA ALA A 253 15.97 -20.09 -2.86
C ALA A 253 16.87 -19.05 -3.57
N ALA A 254 17.56 -18.19 -2.85
CA ALA A 254 18.30 -17.08 -3.42
C ALA A 254 19.68 -17.49 -3.94
N ASN A 255 20.00 -17.08 -5.18
CA ASN A 255 21.30 -17.27 -5.81
C ASN A 255 22.17 -16.00 -5.76
N GLY A 256 21.56 -14.82 -5.60
CA GLY A 256 22.22 -13.52 -5.65
C GLY A 256 22.46 -12.88 -4.27
N GLU A 257 22.63 -11.58 -4.29
CA GLU A 257 22.76 -10.76 -3.08
C GLU A 257 21.42 -10.69 -2.33
N VAL A 258 21.45 -10.94 -1.01
CA VAL A 258 20.25 -10.97 -0.18
C VAL A 258 20.38 -10.00 0.99
N ILE A 259 19.34 -9.19 1.18
CA ILE A 259 19.11 -8.41 2.41
C ILE A 259 17.81 -8.91 3.05
N ILE A 260 17.81 -9.12 4.36
CA ILE A 260 16.57 -9.32 5.14
C ILE A 260 16.19 -7.96 5.71
N CYS A 261 15.03 -7.43 5.33
CA CYS A 261 14.61 -6.09 5.76
C CYS A 261 13.15 -6.06 6.19
N GLY A 262 12.86 -5.45 7.34
CA GLY A 262 11.49 -5.29 7.81
C GLY A 262 11.37 -4.98 9.30
N LEU A 263 10.14 -5.08 9.81
CA LEU A 263 9.88 -4.87 11.24
C LEU A 263 10.51 -5.99 12.08
N PRO A 264 10.95 -5.67 13.31
CA PRO A 264 11.75 -6.59 14.14
C PRO A 264 11.07 -7.91 14.48
N GLY A 265 9.74 -7.91 14.68
CA GLY A 265 9.01 -9.00 15.30
C GLY A 265 9.31 -10.40 14.77
N LEU A 266 9.09 -10.62 13.46
CA LEU A 266 9.35 -11.93 12.84
C LEU A 266 10.84 -12.15 12.57
N ILE A 267 11.58 -11.12 12.20
CA ILE A 267 13.00 -11.21 11.88
C ILE A 267 13.80 -11.63 13.14
N LEU A 268 13.58 -10.96 14.27
CA LEU A 268 14.29 -11.30 15.51
C LEU A 268 13.87 -12.66 16.08
N LYS A 269 12.60 -13.06 15.95
CA LYS A 269 12.15 -14.41 16.32
C LYS A 269 12.75 -15.50 15.42
N TRP A 270 13.00 -15.18 14.17
CA TRP A 270 13.70 -16.09 13.27
C TRP A 270 15.19 -16.17 13.59
N ALA A 271 15.82 -15.03 13.89
CA ALA A 271 17.24 -14.96 14.27
C ALA A 271 17.50 -15.68 15.62
N ASN A 272 16.66 -15.42 16.61
CA ASN A 272 16.68 -16.04 17.93
C ASN A 272 15.25 -16.42 18.35
N PRO A 273 14.84 -17.69 18.21
CA PRO A 273 13.51 -18.17 18.64
C PRO A 273 13.20 -17.92 20.11
N ASP A 274 14.21 -17.89 20.96
CA ASP A 274 14.10 -17.70 22.41
C ASP A 274 14.22 -16.23 22.85
N ILE A 275 14.20 -15.26 21.93
CA ILE A 275 14.47 -13.84 22.22
C ILE A 275 13.55 -13.23 23.30
N LEU A 276 12.37 -13.78 23.51
CA LEU A 276 11.43 -13.37 24.56
C LEU A 276 11.53 -14.21 25.83
N LYS A 277 12.36 -15.24 25.84
CA LYS A 277 12.51 -16.12 27.01
C LYS A 277 13.15 -15.33 28.16
N ASN A 278 12.44 -15.22 29.25
CA ASN A 278 12.85 -14.42 30.43
C ASN A 278 12.94 -12.89 30.18
N ALA A 279 12.40 -12.37 29.07
CA ALA A 279 12.48 -10.94 28.76
C ALA A 279 11.40 -10.08 29.47
N GLY A 280 10.42 -10.73 30.13
CA GLY A 280 9.32 -10.00 30.80
C GLY A 280 8.33 -9.33 29.85
N HIS A 281 8.43 -9.61 28.55
CA HIS A 281 7.59 -9.01 27.48
C HIS A 281 6.84 -10.09 26.71
N LEU A 282 5.61 -9.80 26.27
CA LEU A 282 4.79 -10.71 25.46
C LEU A 282 5.15 -10.66 23.99
N THR A 283 5.67 -9.55 23.53
CA THR A 283 6.02 -9.34 22.10
C THR A 283 7.39 -8.68 21.95
N VAL A 284 8.03 -8.94 20.80
CA VAL A 284 9.29 -8.26 20.44
C VAL A 284 9.10 -6.76 20.32
N GLN A 285 7.93 -6.31 19.85
CA GLN A 285 7.65 -4.88 19.75
C GLN A 285 7.60 -4.21 21.12
N GLU A 286 6.92 -4.83 22.09
CA GLU A 286 6.86 -4.34 23.47
C GLU A 286 8.26 -4.26 24.10
N MET A 287 9.10 -5.27 23.86
CA MET A 287 10.49 -5.27 24.31
C MET A 287 11.29 -4.09 23.72
N ILE A 288 11.13 -3.80 22.44
CA ILE A 288 11.79 -2.68 21.75
C ILE A 288 11.24 -1.35 22.22
N ASP A 289 9.92 -1.22 22.35
CA ASP A 289 9.27 0.01 22.81
C ASP A 289 9.70 0.37 24.25
N SER A 290 9.96 -0.64 25.09
CA SER A 290 10.46 -0.43 26.45
C SER A 290 11.96 -0.10 26.50
N ASN A 291 12.76 -0.70 25.63
CA ASN A 291 14.21 -0.45 25.53
C ASN A 291 14.71 -0.68 24.09
N PRO A 292 14.74 0.35 23.24
CA PRO A 292 15.23 0.26 21.85
C PRO A 292 16.73 -0.12 21.76
N GLU A 293 17.50 0.14 22.81
CA GLU A 293 18.93 -0.17 22.89
C GLU A 293 19.21 -1.50 23.61
N ASN A 294 18.21 -2.38 23.72
CA ASN A 294 18.38 -3.68 24.36
C ASN A 294 19.44 -4.51 23.62
N PRO A 295 20.56 -4.89 24.28
CA PRO A 295 21.68 -5.59 23.64
C PRO A 295 21.32 -6.97 23.08
N ILE A 296 20.21 -7.57 23.49
CA ILE A 296 19.73 -8.84 22.93
C ILE A 296 19.38 -8.71 21.44
N ILE A 297 19.04 -7.51 20.97
CA ILE A 297 18.75 -7.22 19.57
C ILE A 297 20.03 -7.39 18.75
N ASP A 298 21.12 -6.77 19.19
CA ASP A 298 22.41 -6.81 18.49
C ASP A 298 23.00 -8.22 18.54
N LEU A 299 22.91 -8.91 19.69
CA LEU A 299 23.33 -10.31 19.81
C LEU A 299 22.58 -11.24 18.84
N ALA A 300 21.25 -11.08 18.72
CA ALA A 300 20.45 -11.88 17.79
C ALA A 300 20.81 -11.61 16.32
N LEU A 301 21.12 -10.36 15.97
CA LEU A 301 21.58 -10.00 14.63
C LEU A 301 22.97 -10.57 14.32
N ASP A 302 23.90 -10.48 15.26
CA ASP A 302 25.26 -11.01 15.10
C ASP A 302 25.25 -12.53 14.94
N GLU A 303 24.44 -13.25 15.71
CA GLU A 303 24.27 -14.70 15.57
C GLU A 303 23.68 -15.07 14.20
N ALA A 304 22.65 -14.34 13.76
CA ALA A 304 22.06 -14.57 12.46
C ALA A 304 23.03 -14.22 11.32
N MET A 305 23.82 -13.17 11.43
CA MET A 305 24.86 -12.82 10.47
C MET A 305 25.94 -13.90 10.39
N LYS A 306 26.44 -14.38 11.55
CA LYS A 306 27.42 -15.46 11.57
C LYS A 306 26.88 -16.74 10.94
N LYS A 307 25.61 -17.06 11.16
CA LYS A 307 24.97 -18.28 10.67
C LYS A 307 24.64 -18.24 9.18
N TYR A 308 24.17 -17.11 8.67
CA TYR A 308 23.62 -17.02 7.31
C TYR A 308 24.44 -16.14 6.37
N GLY A 309 25.38 -15.34 6.87
CA GLY A 309 26.22 -14.46 6.06
C GLY A 309 25.46 -13.38 5.30
N LYS A 310 24.29 -12.95 5.81
CA LYS A 310 23.41 -12.01 5.10
C LYS A 310 23.16 -10.74 5.92
N ARG A 311 23.12 -9.59 5.23
CA ARG A 311 22.77 -8.30 5.85
C ARG A 311 21.32 -8.33 6.35
N ILE A 312 21.11 -7.82 7.55
CA ILE A 312 19.80 -7.71 8.19
C ILE A 312 19.56 -6.26 8.57
N VAL A 313 18.44 -5.69 8.13
CA VAL A 313 18.01 -4.32 8.42
C VAL A 313 16.68 -4.35 9.13
N LEU A 314 16.66 -3.89 10.37
CA LEU A 314 15.45 -3.74 11.16
C LEU A 314 14.90 -2.32 11.01
N LEU A 315 13.61 -2.22 10.77
CA LEU A 315 12.91 -0.95 10.56
C LEU A 315 11.96 -0.65 11.72
N ASN A 316 11.85 0.62 12.06
CA ASN A 316 10.73 1.14 12.83
C ASN A 316 9.45 1.20 11.98
N ARG A 317 8.29 1.41 12.61
CA ARG A 317 7.01 1.52 11.91
C ARG A 317 6.91 2.73 10.98
N ASP A 318 7.69 3.76 11.23
CA ASP A 318 7.80 4.98 10.40
C ASP A 318 8.80 4.85 9.25
N GLY A 319 9.47 3.69 9.12
CA GLY A 319 10.44 3.38 8.07
C GLY A 319 11.88 3.80 8.37
N THR A 320 12.14 4.42 9.52
CA THR A 320 13.51 4.67 9.97
C THR A 320 14.22 3.36 10.31
N ILE A 321 15.53 3.33 10.09
CA ILE A 321 16.34 2.15 10.41
C ILE A 321 16.57 2.09 11.92
N LEU A 322 16.08 1.02 12.56
CA LEU A 322 16.34 0.73 13.95
C LEU A 322 17.74 0.14 14.14
N ARG A 323 18.09 -0.86 13.33
CA ARG A 323 19.40 -1.53 13.30
C ARG A 323 19.77 -1.95 11.89
N ASP A 324 21.07 -1.96 11.62
CA ASP A 324 21.66 -2.48 10.39
C ASP A 324 22.90 -3.30 10.75
N SER A 325 22.83 -4.60 10.51
CA SER A 325 23.87 -5.54 10.94
C SER A 325 25.28 -5.24 10.38
N VAL A 326 25.36 -4.55 9.23
CA VAL A 326 26.66 -4.14 8.66
C VAL A 326 27.24 -2.93 9.38
N ARG A 327 26.38 -2.00 9.87
CA ARG A 327 26.84 -0.81 10.62
C ARG A 327 27.23 -1.13 12.06
N THR A 328 26.60 -2.13 12.65
CA THR A 328 26.90 -2.59 14.02
C THR A 328 28.27 -3.27 14.08
N SER A 329 28.63 -4.04 13.06
CA SER A 329 29.95 -4.70 12.97
C SER A 329 31.12 -3.72 12.88
N ALA A 330 30.91 -2.51 12.37
CA ALA A 330 31.95 -1.47 12.29
C ALA A 330 32.27 -0.82 13.64
N VAL A 331 31.36 -0.93 14.64
CA VAL A 331 31.55 -0.35 15.98
C VAL A 331 32.28 -1.34 16.92
N TYR A 332 32.20 -2.64 16.68
CA TYR A 332 32.83 -3.69 17.47
C TYR A 332 34.08 -4.32 16.82
N GLY A 333 34.50 -3.81 15.70
CA GLY A 333 35.64 -4.34 14.90
C GLY A 333 36.99 -3.69 15.20
N VAL A 334 37.21 -3.18 16.44
CA VAL A 334 38.55 -2.74 16.92
C VAL A 334 38.73 -3.21 18.36
N LEU A 335 39.22 -4.40 18.52
CA LEU A 335 40.14 -4.84 19.58
C LEU A 335 40.91 -6.04 19.08
#